data_1fb1c724725774a645f136ecb93d3310
#
_entry.id   1fb1c724725774a645f136ecb93d3310
#
_cell.length_a   1.000
_cell.length_b   1.000
_cell.length_c   1.000
_cell.angle_alpha   90.00
_cell.angle_beta   90.00
_cell.angle_gamma   90.00
#
_symmetry.space_group_name_H-M   'P 1'
#
loop_
_entity.id
_entity.type
_entity.pdbx_description
1 polymer ?
#
loop_
_entity_poly.entity_id
_entity_poly.type
_entity_poly.pdbx_seq_one_letter_code
_entity_poly.pdbx_strand_id
1 'polypeptide(L)'
;MNRPVAAVIAVCALAAGLQARASDRTIDIAGVTLHYKLALPKDFDAAKTYPAILAFPPGNQDANMVLTTLVRNWLPEADKRGYIVFVPDAPNGQVFYEGGARVFPEFLDKMLAEYKIRDNKFHIAGMSNGGRSAFFIAAAYPRYFLSVTGFPGYLPDATPARMDAIANMCINMHVGEFDPDWREQMQEQAAQFRAKGFIVHFTIEKGQSHVLRTLEGDGSARLFDEIAEARHGCGKAPR
;
A
#
# COMPACT_ATOMS: atom_id res chain seq x y z
N MET A 1 -18.27 -21.73 -38.35
CA MET A 1 -17.76 -21.97 -36.98
C MET A 1 -16.42 -21.26 -36.83
N ASN A 2 -16.44 -19.97 -36.46
CA ASN A 2 -15.20 -19.21 -36.16
C ASN A 2 -15.52 -18.12 -35.13
N ARG A 3 -15.29 -18.43 -33.87
CA ARG A 3 -15.09 -17.47 -32.77
C ARG A 3 -14.35 -18.24 -31.67
N PRO A 4 -13.06 -17.95 -31.43
CA PRO A 4 -12.73 -17.19 -30.23
C PRO A 4 -11.38 -16.41 -30.30
N VAL A 5 -11.01 -15.80 -31.40
CA VAL A 5 -9.70 -15.10 -31.48
C VAL A 5 -9.78 -13.66 -30.92
N ALA A 6 -10.94 -13.02 -30.97
CA ALA A 6 -11.09 -11.62 -30.55
C ALA A 6 -10.98 -11.39 -29.03
N ALA A 7 -11.43 -12.36 -28.21
CA ALA A 7 -11.44 -12.20 -26.74
C ALA A 7 -10.01 -12.30 -26.12
N VAL A 8 -9.15 -13.15 -26.69
CA VAL A 8 -7.76 -13.32 -26.20
C VAL A 8 -6.91 -12.10 -26.52
N ILE A 9 -7.12 -11.49 -27.69
CA ILE A 9 -6.37 -10.29 -28.10
C ILE A 9 -6.77 -9.08 -27.25
N ALA A 10 -8.04 -8.94 -26.85
CA ALA A 10 -8.49 -7.83 -26.02
C ALA A 10 -7.91 -7.89 -24.60
N VAL A 11 -7.82 -9.08 -24.00
CA VAL A 11 -7.23 -9.26 -22.65
C VAL A 11 -5.72 -8.99 -22.66
N CYS A 12 -5.01 -9.46 -23.70
CA CYS A 12 -3.56 -9.19 -23.83
C CYS A 12 -3.28 -7.71 -24.11
N ALA A 13 -4.12 -7.02 -24.89
CA ALA A 13 -3.96 -5.58 -25.15
C ALA A 13 -4.24 -4.72 -23.91
N LEU A 14 -5.21 -5.11 -23.07
CA LEU A 14 -5.49 -4.42 -21.80
C LEU A 14 -4.33 -4.59 -20.82
N ALA A 15 -3.78 -5.80 -20.69
CA ALA A 15 -2.64 -6.07 -19.82
C ALA A 15 -1.37 -5.33 -20.28
N ALA A 16 -1.11 -5.27 -21.60
CA ALA A 16 0.00 -4.52 -22.15
C ALA A 16 -0.16 -3.00 -21.96
N GLY A 17 -1.38 -2.48 -22.06
CA GLY A 17 -1.69 -1.06 -21.81
C GLY A 17 -1.51 -0.65 -20.36
N LEU A 18 -1.78 -1.54 -19.40
CA LEU A 18 -1.58 -1.33 -17.97
C LEU A 18 -0.09 -1.40 -17.58
N GLN A 19 0.67 -2.32 -18.17
CA GLN A 19 2.12 -2.42 -17.98
C GLN A 19 2.88 -1.20 -18.51
N ALA A 20 2.41 -0.57 -19.59
CA ALA A 20 3.03 0.65 -20.15
C ALA A 20 2.89 1.89 -19.23
N ARG A 21 2.05 1.83 -18.19
CA ARG A 21 1.82 2.91 -17.22
C ARG A 21 2.70 2.82 -15.97
N ALA A 22 3.38 1.71 -15.77
CA ALA A 22 4.30 1.50 -14.68
C ALA A 22 5.71 1.27 -15.23
N SER A 23 6.67 2.05 -14.76
CA SER A 23 8.07 1.92 -15.14
C SER A 23 8.87 1.17 -14.09
N ASP A 24 9.79 0.31 -14.55
CA ASP A 24 10.81 -0.27 -13.68
C ASP A 24 11.85 0.80 -13.35
N ARG A 25 12.20 0.87 -12.08
CA ARG A 25 13.18 1.82 -11.54
C ARG A 25 14.14 1.08 -10.62
N THR A 26 15.34 1.60 -10.55
CA THR A 26 16.37 1.18 -9.60
C THR A 26 16.99 2.39 -8.93
N ILE A 27 17.38 2.23 -7.68
CA ILE A 27 18.05 3.27 -6.92
C ILE A 27 19.04 2.65 -5.93
N ASP A 28 20.25 3.18 -5.89
CA ASP A 28 21.27 2.76 -4.91
C ASP A 28 21.13 3.60 -3.65
N ILE A 29 20.77 2.94 -2.54
CA ILE A 29 20.52 3.56 -1.23
C ILE A 29 20.91 2.62 -0.11
N ALA A 30 21.41 3.17 0.99
CA ALA A 30 21.80 2.42 2.19
C ALA A 30 22.67 1.17 1.89
N GLY A 31 23.50 1.25 0.83
CA GLY A 31 24.42 0.19 0.41
C GLY A 31 23.76 -1.01 -0.29
N VAL A 32 22.55 -0.84 -0.79
CA VAL A 32 21.83 -1.84 -1.62
C VAL A 32 21.21 -1.18 -2.84
N THR A 33 21.06 -1.95 -3.91
CA THR A 33 20.26 -1.55 -5.08
C THR A 33 18.81 -1.95 -4.80
N LEU A 34 17.93 -0.96 -4.64
CA LEU A 34 16.50 -1.15 -4.48
C LEU A 34 15.82 -1.08 -5.85
N HIS A 35 15.13 -2.15 -6.24
CA HIS A 35 14.27 -2.16 -7.40
C HIS A 35 12.85 -1.77 -6.99
N TYR A 36 12.16 -1.02 -7.84
CA TYR A 36 10.76 -0.68 -7.59
C TYR A 36 10.01 -0.40 -8.90
N LYS A 37 8.70 -0.57 -8.87
CA LYS A 37 7.83 -0.05 -9.91
C LYS A 37 7.28 1.31 -9.50
N LEU A 38 7.29 2.22 -10.47
CA LEU A 38 6.73 3.56 -10.35
C LEU A 38 5.54 3.68 -11.31
N ALA A 39 4.36 3.94 -10.77
CA ALA A 39 3.19 4.32 -11.55
C ALA A 39 2.93 5.82 -11.39
N LEU A 40 2.89 6.54 -12.50
CA LEU A 40 2.50 7.94 -12.57
C LEU A 40 1.09 8.04 -13.19
N PRO A 41 0.28 9.05 -12.80
CA PRO A 41 -0.98 9.35 -13.48
C PRO A 41 -0.76 9.57 -14.98
N LYS A 42 -1.78 9.25 -15.80
CA LYS A 42 -1.72 9.38 -17.26
C LYS A 42 -1.28 10.77 -17.72
N ASP A 43 -1.81 11.81 -17.08
CA ASP A 43 -1.53 13.21 -17.39
C ASP A 43 -0.58 13.82 -16.35
N PHE A 44 0.46 13.07 -15.95
CA PHE A 44 1.44 13.53 -14.98
C PHE A 44 2.15 14.80 -15.47
N ASP A 45 2.17 15.81 -14.61
CA ASP A 45 2.85 17.09 -14.82
C ASP A 45 3.75 17.37 -13.60
N ALA A 46 5.05 17.40 -13.80
CA ALA A 46 6.02 17.62 -12.73
C ALA A 46 5.85 18.98 -11.99
N ALA A 47 5.09 19.92 -12.57
CA ALA A 47 4.78 21.18 -11.91
C ALA A 47 3.66 21.05 -10.86
N LYS A 48 2.82 20.00 -10.95
CA LYS A 48 1.68 19.77 -10.07
C LYS A 48 2.04 18.91 -8.86
N THR A 49 1.18 18.98 -7.83
CA THR A 49 1.32 18.22 -6.60
C THR A 49 0.35 17.04 -6.58
N TYR A 50 0.83 15.86 -6.24
CA TYR A 50 0.07 14.60 -6.25
C TYR A 50 0.06 13.91 -4.89
N PRO A 51 -1.02 13.22 -4.50
CA PRO A 51 -0.97 12.27 -3.41
C PRO A 51 -0.14 11.05 -3.83
N ALA A 52 0.55 10.43 -2.87
CA ALA A 52 1.42 9.30 -3.16
C ALA A 52 1.18 8.12 -2.21
N ILE A 53 1.26 6.91 -2.76
CA ILE A 53 1.15 5.65 -2.04
C ILE A 53 2.48 4.91 -2.14
N LEU A 54 3.00 4.47 -0.98
CA LEU A 54 4.04 3.45 -0.87
C LEU A 54 3.34 2.12 -0.60
N ALA A 55 3.35 1.21 -1.56
CA ALA A 55 2.61 -0.04 -1.50
C ALA A 55 3.54 -1.26 -1.42
N PHE A 56 3.18 -2.24 -0.60
CA PHE A 56 3.97 -3.45 -0.40
C PHE A 56 3.23 -4.70 -0.84
N PRO A 57 3.86 -5.55 -1.68
CA PRO A 57 3.27 -6.80 -2.13
C PRO A 57 3.31 -7.89 -1.04
N PRO A 58 2.48 -8.93 -1.16
CA PRO A 58 2.50 -10.09 -0.27
C PRO A 58 3.71 -11.00 -0.51
N GLY A 59 3.76 -12.10 0.23
CA GLY A 59 4.74 -13.17 0.07
C GLY A 59 6.16 -12.69 0.34
N ASN A 60 7.08 -13.08 -0.54
CA ASN A 60 8.50 -12.68 -0.43
C ASN A 60 8.76 -11.25 -0.90
N GLN A 61 7.72 -10.53 -1.30
CA GLN A 61 7.81 -9.16 -1.80
C GLN A 61 8.75 -9.03 -3.02
N ASP A 62 8.81 -10.06 -3.84
CA ASP A 62 9.62 -10.11 -5.05
C ASP A 62 8.98 -9.36 -6.24
N ALA A 63 9.72 -9.22 -7.34
CA ALA A 63 9.30 -8.49 -8.52
C ALA A 63 7.98 -9.00 -9.14
N ASN A 64 7.67 -10.32 -9.05
CA ASN A 64 6.40 -10.88 -9.54
C ASN A 64 5.23 -10.44 -8.66
N MET A 65 5.43 -10.44 -7.35
CA MET A 65 4.42 -9.97 -6.39
C MET A 65 4.21 -8.48 -6.52
N VAL A 66 5.27 -7.70 -6.75
CA VAL A 66 5.21 -6.26 -7.04
C VAL A 66 4.30 -5.97 -8.23
N LEU A 67 4.53 -6.65 -9.38
CA LEU A 67 3.71 -6.45 -10.58
C LEU A 67 2.25 -6.85 -10.34
N THR A 68 2.03 -8.01 -9.71
CA THR A 68 0.69 -8.53 -9.43
C THR A 68 -0.12 -7.56 -8.57
N THR A 69 0.48 -7.08 -7.46
CA THR A 69 -0.17 -6.14 -6.55
C THR A 69 -0.46 -4.81 -7.23
N LEU A 70 0.50 -4.30 -8.00
CA LEU A 70 0.34 -3.04 -8.71
C LEU A 70 -0.86 -3.10 -9.68
N VAL A 71 -0.96 -4.16 -10.48
CA VAL A 71 -2.03 -4.33 -11.47
C VAL A 71 -3.39 -4.58 -10.81
N ARG A 72 -3.45 -5.36 -9.74
CA ARG A 72 -4.72 -5.75 -9.10
C ARG A 72 -5.31 -4.67 -8.22
N ASN A 73 -4.46 -4.01 -7.42
CA ASN A 73 -4.94 -3.16 -6.33
C ASN A 73 -4.73 -1.67 -6.58
N TRP A 74 -3.77 -1.27 -7.44
CA TRP A 74 -3.38 0.14 -7.48
C TRP A 74 -3.60 0.82 -8.82
N LEU A 75 -3.13 0.26 -9.94
CA LEU A 75 -3.14 0.94 -11.24
C LEU A 75 -4.50 1.46 -11.69
N PRO A 76 -5.62 0.68 -11.59
CA PRO A 76 -6.89 1.12 -12.13
C PRO A 76 -7.40 2.42 -11.50
N GLU A 77 -7.26 2.55 -10.19
CA GLU A 77 -7.75 3.71 -9.45
C GLU A 77 -6.72 4.83 -9.33
N ALA A 78 -5.42 4.50 -9.29
CA ALA A 78 -4.36 5.51 -9.24
C ALA A 78 -4.41 6.47 -10.42
N ASP A 79 -4.62 5.94 -11.62
CA ASP A 79 -4.74 6.72 -12.85
C ASP A 79 -5.99 7.63 -12.81
N LYS A 80 -7.15 7.08 -12.44
CA LYS A 80 -8.40 7.82 -12.35
C LYS A 80 -8.36 8.96 -11.33
N ARG A 81 -7.65 8.76 -10.22
CA ARG A 81 -7.63 9.66 -9.06
C ARG A 81 -6.38 10.52 -8.96
N GLY A 82 -5.43 10.32 -9.87
CA GLY A 82 -4.19 11.10 -9.92
C GLY A 82 -3.22 10.80 -8.79
N TYR A 83 -3.00 9.52 -8.44
CA TYR A 83 -2.02 9.11 -7.43
C TYR A 83 -0.71 8.66 -8.08
N ILE A 84 0.40 9.00 -7.44
CA ILE A 84 1.70 8.36 -7.68
C ILE A 84 1.78 7.11 -6.80
N VAL A 85 2.19 5.98 -7.38
CA VAL A 85 2.33 4.72 -6.62
C VAL A 85 3.75 4.18 -6.78
N PHE A 86 4.39 3.93 -5.64
CA PHE A 86 5.70 3.30 -5.53
C PHE A 86 5.52 1.89 -4.96
N VAL A 87 6.05 0.87 -5.64
CA VAL A 87 5.96 -0.52 -5.18
C VAL A 87 7.36 -1.12 -5.22
N PRO A 88 8.12 -1.07 -4.12
CA PRO A 88 9.45 -1.67 -4.05
C PRO A 88 9.39 -3.19 -3.90
N ASP A 89 10.40 -3.89 -4.43
CA ASP A 89 10.66 -5.28 -4.11
C ASP A 89 11.68 -5.40 -2.97
N ALA A 90 11.59 -6.51 -2.25
CA ALA A 90 12.45 -6.74 -1.09
C ALA A 90 13.89 -7.05 -1.55
N PRO A 91 14.89 -6.24 -1.17
CA PRO A 91 16.26 -6.45 -1.57
C PRO A 91 16.79 -7.76 -0.98
N ASN A 92 17.49 -8.54 -1.82
CA ASN A 92 18.09 -9.82 -1.43
C ASN A 92 17.10 -10.85 -0.86
N GLY A 93 15.80 -10.75 -1.21
CA GLY A 93 14.76 -11.65 -0.73
C GLY A 93 14.42 -11.51 0.75
N GLN A 94 14.91 -10.46 1.42
CA GLN A 94 14.60 -10.18 2.82
C GLN A 94 13.42 -9.23 2.92
N VAL A 95 12.27 -9.74 3.40
CA VAL A 95 11.06 -8.92 3.57
C VAL A 95 11.33 -7.69 4.45
N PHE A 96 10.65 -6.61 4.16
CA PHE A 96 11.02 -5.32 4.74
C PHE A 96 10.89 -5.25 6.27
N TYR A 97 9.89 -5.90 6.87
CA TYR A 97 9.75 -5.90 8.34
C TYR A 97 10.79 -6.76 9.08
N GLU A 98 11.56 -7.60 8.35
CA GLU A 98 12.60 -8.47 8.93
C GLU A 98 14.03 -7.91 8.74
N GLY A 99 14.18 -6.69 8.24
CA GLY A 99 15.49 -6.04 8.09
C GLY A 99 15.66 -5.14 6.88
N GLY A 100 14.78 -5.26 5.86
CA GLY A 100 14.83 -4.41 4.66
C GLY A 100 14.40 -2.96 4.90
N ALA A 101 13.77 -2.63 6.02
CA ALA A 101 13.19 -1.32 6.26
C ALA A 101 14.18 -0.15 6.32
N ARG A 102 15.46 -0.40 6.55
CA ARG A 102 16.52 0.62 6.68
C ARG A 102 16.70 1.52 5.45
N VAL A 103 16.25 1.06 4.29
CA VAL A 103 16.36 1.82 3.03
C VAL A 103 15.35 2.98 2.94
N PHE A 104 14.23 2.92 3.67
CA PHE A 104 13.11 3.83 3.45
C PHE A 104 13.37 5.29 3.81
N PRO A 105 14.10 5.68 4.87
CA PRO A 105 14.38 7.09 5.09
C PRO A 105 15.02 7.76 3.89
N GLU A 106 16.09 7.18 3.34
CA GLU A 106 16.78 7.72 2.18
C GLU A 106 15.92 7.64 0.91
N PHE A 107 15.21 6.52 0.70
CA PHE A 107 14.29 6.36 -0.42
C PHE A 107 13.21 7.44 -0.42
N LEU A 108 12.52 7.63 0.71
CA LEU A 108 11.42 8.58 0.82
C LEU A 108 11.89 10.03 0.69
N ASP A 109 13.06 10.38 1.26
CA ASP A 109 13.65 11.72 1.09
C ASP A 109 13.98 12.00 -0.38
N LYS A 110 14.51 11.01 -1.13
CA LYS A 110 14.76 11.15 -2.59
C LYS A 110 13.45 11.29 -3.37
N MET A 111 12.42 10.52 -3.03
CA MET A 111 11.11 10.63 -3.70
C MET A 111 10.44 12.00 -3.42
N LEU A 112 10.57 12.53 -2.21
CA LEU A 112 10.09 13.88 -1.88
C LEU A 112 10.86 14.99 -2.62
N ALA A 113 12.13 14.78 -2.91
CA ALA A 113 12.93 15.71 -3.68
C ALA A 113 12.61 15.66 -5.19
N GLU A 114 12.28 14.47 -5.72
CA GLU A 114 12.01 14.25 -7.16
C GLU A 114 10.57 14.61 -7.55
N TYR A 115 9.59 14.30 -6.67
CA TYR A 115 8.17 14.49 -6.94
C TYR A 115 7.54 15.47 -5.95
N LYS A 116 6.68 16.37 -6.44
CA LYS A 116 5.86 17.24 -5.58
C LYS A 116 4.74 16.41 -4.94
N ILE A 117 5.07 15.74 -3.83
CA ILE A 117 4.14 14.93 -3.07
C ILE A 117 3.34 15.82 -2.11
N ARG A 118 2.03 15.61 -2.09
CA ARG A 118 1.09 16.38 -1.27
C ARG A 118 1.41 16.22 0.22
N ASP A 119 1.38 17.33 0.95
CA ASP A 119 1.68 17.40 2.39
C ASP A 119 3.10 16.92 2.75
N ASN A 120 3.96 16.66 1.77
CA ASN A 120 5.26 16.00 1.91
C ASN A 120 5.16 14.67 2.67
N LYS A 121 4.04 13.96 2.48
CA LYS A 121 3.77 12.68 3.13
C LYS A 121 3.13 11.68 2.20
N PHE A 122 3.38 10.43 2.49
CA PHE A 122 2.83 9.29 1.76
C PHE A 122 1.67 8.66 2.52
N HIS A 123 0.84 7.92 1.80
CA HIS A 123 0.03 6.85 2.34
C HIS A 123 0.83 5.55 2.23
N ILE A 124 0.79 4.69 3.24
CA ILE A 124 1.50 3.41 3.20
C ILE A 124 0.49 2.27 3.28
N ALA A 125 0.64 1.27 2.42
CA ALA A 125 -0.32 0.18 2.35
C ALA A 125 0.35 -1.15 1.96
N GLY A 126 -0.25 -2.27 2.33
CA GLY A 126 0.26 -3.56 1.92
C GLY A 126 -0.65 -4.73 2.26
N MET A 127 -0.37 -5.86 1.60
CA MET A 127 -1.09 -7.11 1.76
C MET A 127 -0.20 -8.17 2.41
N SER A 128 -0.71 -8.90 3.42
CA SER A 128 -0.03 -10.03 4.06
C SER A 128 1.35 -9.61 4.64
N ASN A 129 2.46 -10.22 4.21
CA ASN A 129 3.80 -9.74 4.59
C ASN A 129 4.02 -8.27 4.21
N GLY A 130 3.42 -7.81 3.09
CA GLY A 130 3.41 -6.40 2.74
C GLY A 130 2.63 -5.54 3.72
N GLY A 131 1.53 -6.05 4.25
CA GLY A 131 0.77 -5.38 5.31
C GLY A 131 1.59 -5.24 6.61
N ARG A 132 2.28 -6.31 7.02
CA ARG A 132 3.24 -6.26 8.14
C ARG A 132 4.35 -5.25 7.89
N SER A 133 4.92 -5.24 6.68
CA SER A 133 5.94 -4.26 6.28
C SER A 133 5.43 -2.83 6.34
N ALA A 134 4.20 -2.58 5.85
CA ALA A 134 3.58 -1.26 5.89
C ALA A 134 3.44 -0.75 7.33
N PHE A 135 2.89 -1.55 8.23
CA PHE A 135 2.76 -1.18 9.65
C PHE A 135 4.10 -1.00 10.34
N PHE A 136 5.07 -1.89 10.08
CA PHE A 136 6.40 -1.80 10.66
C PHE A 136 7.12 -0.51 10.25
N ILE A 137 7.12 -0.20 8.94
CA ILE A 137 7.76 1.00 8.38
C ILE A 137 7.06 2.27 8.84
N ALA A 138 5.71 2.26 8.89
CA ALA A 138 4.94 3.37 9.44
C ALA A 138 5.33 3.68 10.89
N ALA A 139 5.49 2.65 11.73
CA ALA A 139 5.89 2.81 13.11
C ALA A 139 7.35 3.21 13.28
N ALA A 140 8.25 2.73 12.39
CA ALA A 140 9.66 3.06 12.43
C ALA A 140 9.96 4.50 11.95
N TYR A 141 9.19 4.99 10.97
CA TYR A 141 9.43 6.28 10.31
C TYR A 141 8.15 7.13 10.18
N PRO A 142 7.44 7.41 11.30
CA PRO A 142 6.09 7.97 11.27
C PRO A 142 5.98 9.36 10.63
N ARG A 143 7.07 10.10 10.56
CA ARG A 143 7.09 11.46 9.98
C ARG A 143 6.68 11.49 8.50
N TYR A 144 6.84 10.37 7.78
CA TYR A 144 6.59 10.30 6.34
C TYR A 144 5.15 9.95 5.97
N PHE A 145 4.30 9.54 6.93
CA PHE A 145 3.03 8.91 6.59
C PHE A 145 1.82 9.62 7.17
N LEU A 146 0.72 9.61 6.39
CA LEU A 146 -0.61 10.11 6.77
C LEU A 146 -1.55 8.99 7.21
N SER A 147 -1.42 7.83 6.58
CA SER A 147 -2.25 6.65 6.86
C SER A 147 -1.47 5.37 6.68
N VAL A 148 -1.91 4.31 7.34
CA VAL A 148 -1.45 2.95 7.13
C VAL A 148 -2.64 2.03 6.85
N THR A 149 -2.55 1.22 5.78
CA THR A 149 -3.59 0.28 5.36
C THR A 149 -3.04 -1.13 5.22
N GLY A 150 -3.63 -2.09 5.92
CA GLY A 150 -3.33 -3.53 5.79
C GLY A 150 -4.53 -4.32 5.28
N PHE A 151 -4.35 -5.13 4.21
CA PHE A 151 -5.43 -5.90 3.58
C PHE A 151 -5.03 -7.33 3.14
N PRO A 152 -4.76 -8.29 4.11
CA PRO A 152 -4.63 -8.09 5.54
C PRO A 152 -3.27 -7.50 5.95
N GLY A 153 -3.22 -6.93 7.14
CA GLY A 153 -1.99 -6.38 7.69
C GLY A 153 -2.15 -5.89 9.12
N TYR A 154 -1.10 -6.03 9.91
CA TYR A 154 -1.02 -5.59 11.30
C TYR A 154 0.43 -5.22 11.67
N LEU A 155 0.61 -4.54 12.79
CA LEU A 155 1.93 -4.16 13.29
C LEU A 155 2.64 -5.36 13.94
N PRO A 156 3.70 -5.91 13.33
CA PRO A 156 4.50 -6.96 13.98
C PRO A 156 5.24 -6.37 15.19
N ASP A 157 5.49 -7.20 16.20
CA ASP A 157 6.17 -6.80 17.46
C ASP A 157 5.60 -5.50 18.05
N ALA A 158 4.28 -5.47 18.26
CA ALA A 158 3.52 -4.31 18.67
C ALA A 158 3.82 -3.89 20.12
N THR A 159 4.98 -3.26 20.34
CA THR A 159 5.29 -2.62 21.62
C THR A 159 4.47 -1.34 21.81
N PRO A 160 4.22 -0.89 23.05
CA PRO A 160 3.53 0.37 23.29
C PRO A 160 4.13 1.56 22.51
N ALA A 161 5.47 1.66 22.48
CA ALA A 161 6.16 2.74 21.76
C ALA A 161 5.93 2.68 20.23
N ARG A 162 5.93 1.49 19.62
CA ARG A 162 5.65 1.33 18.19
C ARG A 162 4.18 1.65 17.87
N MET A 163 3.26 1.25 18.73
CA MET A 163 1.85 1.61 18.58
C MET A 163 1.67 3.13 18.66
N ASP A 164 2.25 3.78 19.66
CA ASP A 164 2.13 5.23 19.86
C ASP A 164 2.74 6.03 18.69
N ALA A 165 3.75 5.49 18.01
CA ALA A 165 4.35 6.13 16.84
C ALA A 165 3.37 6.35 15.67
N ILE A 166 2.34 5.52 15.53
CA ILE A 166 1.32 5.65 14.47
C ILE A 166 0.00 6.27 14.94
N ALA A 167 -0.04 6.84 16.18
CA ALA A 167 -1.24 7.37 16.78
C ALA A 167 -1.94 8.50 15.99
N ASN A 168 -1.17 9.22 15.18
CA ASN A 168 -1.67 10.34 14.37
C ASN A 168 -2.02 9.95 12.93
N MET A 169 -1.95 8.65 12.59
CA MET A 169 -2.29 8.14 11.27
C MET A 169 -3.72 7.63 11.24
N CYS A 170 -4.34 7.64 10.06
CA CYS A 170 -5.51 6.82 9.81
C CYS A 170 -5.07 5.37 9.68
N ILE A 171 -5.66 4.50 10.44
CA ILE A 171 -5.36 3.06 10.42
C ILE A 171 -6.53 2.34 9.79
N ASN A 172 -6.29 1.72 8.62
CA ASN A 172 -7.27 0.92 7.90
C ASN A 172 -6.83 -0.54 7.89
N MET A 173 -7.71 -1.43 8.32
CA MET A 173 -7.42 -2.86 8.47
C MET A 173 -8.56 -3.68 7.88
N HIS A 174 -8.25 -4.49 6.86
CA HIS A 174 -9.20 -5.42 6.24
C HIS A 174 -8.70 -6.84 6.39
N VAL A 175 -9.58 -7.77 6.73
CA VAL A 175 -9.26 -9.20 6.88
C VAL A 175 -10.39 -10.04 6.35
N GLY A 176 -10.08 -11.22 5.78
CA GLY A 176 -11.09 -12.14 5.29
C GLY A 176 -11.86 -12.82 6.42
N GLU A 177 -13.15 -13.06 6.19
CA GLU A 177 -13.99 -13.84 7.11
C GLU A 177 -13.44 -15.25 7.36
N PHE A 178 -12.85 -15.86 6.33
CA PHE A 178 -12.28 -17.20 6.33
C PHE A 178 -10.75 -17.22 6.48
N ASP A 179 -10.18 -16.22 7.16
CA ASP A 179 -8.77 -16.13 7.52
C ASP A 179 -8.63 -16.04 9.06
N PRO A 180 -8.90 -17.14 9.81
CA PRO A 180 -9.11 -17.08 11.24
C PRO A 180 -7.92 -16.55 12.01
N ASP A 181 -6.69 -16.98 11.69
CA ASP A 181 -5.48 -16.60 12.43
C ASP A 181 -5.16 -15.11 12.27
N TRP A 182 -5.27 -14.59 11.04
CA TRP A 182 -5.09 -13.18 10.77
C TRP A 182 -6.21 -12.33 11.35
N ARG A 183 -7.44 -12.84 11.28
CA ARG A 183 -8.61 -12.16 11.82
C ARG A 183 -8.52 -11.96 13.32
N GLU A 184 -8.14 -13.00 14.05
CA GLU A 184 -7.98 -12.93 15.52
C GLU A 184 -6.92 -11.89 15.89
N GLN A 185 -5.72 -11.97 15.31
CA GLN A 185 -4.63 -11.03 15.56
C GLN A 185 -4.99 -9.60 15.21
N MET A 186 -5.64 -9.38 14.06
CA MET A 186 -6.01 -8.04 13.61
C MET A 186 -7.15 -7.45 14.44
N GLN A 187 -8.14 -8.27 14.88
CA GLN A 187 -9.20 -7.83 15.78
C GLN A 187 -8.65 -7.38 17.13
N GLU A 188 -7.77 -8.17 17.71
CA GLU A 188 -7.12 -7.85 18.98
C GLU A 188 -6.33 -6.54 18.86
N GLN A 189 -5.50 -6.41 17.83
CA GLN A 189 -4.70 -5.21 17.65
C GLN A 189 -5.55 -3.97 17.35
N ALA A 190 -6.62 -4.10 16.55
CA ALA A 190 -7.56 -3.01 16.32
C ALA A 190 -8.25 -2.55 17.63
N ALA A 191 -8.58 -3.50 18.52
CA ALA A 191 -9.12 -3.18 19.84
C ALA A 191 -8.09 -2.45 20.72
N GLN A 192 -6.83 -2.87 20.71
CA GLN A 192 -5.73 -2.21 21.42
C GLN A 192 -5.51 -0.78 20.92
N PHE A 193 -5.51 -0.54 19.62
CA PHE A 193 -5.41 0.81 19.04
C PHE A 193 -6.60 1.68 19.45
N ARG A 194 -7.83 1.17 19.39
CA ARG A 194 -9.03 1.90 19.82
C ARG A 194 -9.01 2.23 21.30
N ALA A 195 -8.54 1.31 22.16
CA ALA A 195 -8.39 1.55 23.59
C ALA A 195 -7.39 2.70 23.91
N LYS A 196 -6.42 2.92 23.01
CA LYS A 196 -5.50 4.07 23.06
C LYS A 196 -6.08 5.35 22.43
N GLY A 197 -7.31 5.32 21.93
CA GLY A 197 -7.97 6.47 21.30
C GLY A 197 -7.58 6.70 19.83
N PHE A 198 -6.97 5.71 19.17
CA PHE A 198 -6.62 5.84 17.76
C PHE A 198 -7.85 5.65 16.87
N ILE A 199 -7.83 6.25 15.70
CA ILE A 199 -8.89 6.06 14.70
C ILE A 199 -8.54 4.84 13.85
N VAL A 200 -9.35 3.80 14.00
CA VAL A 200 -9.15 2.52 13.32
C VAL A 200 -10.42 2.13 12.59
N HIS A 201 -10.33 2.02 11.29
CA HIS A 201 -11.31 1.37 10.43
C HIS A 201 -10.92 -0.11 10.32
N PHE A 202 -11.72 -0.98 10.90
CA PHE A 202 -11.49 -2.42 10.85
C PHE A 202 -12.69 -3.09 10.18
N THR A 203 -12.43 -3.81 9.10
CA THR A 203 -13.45 -4.46 8.26
C THR A 203 -13.16 -5.94 8.12
N ILE A 204 -14.17 -6.78 8.37
CA ILE A 204 -14.17 -8.20 8.01
C ILE A 204 -14.82 -8.33 6.65
N GLU A 205 -14.05 -8.75 5.65
CA GLU A 205 -14.49 -8.96 4.28
C GLU A 205 -15.24 -10.29 4.17
N LYS A 206 -16.56 -10.21 4.04
CA LYS A 206 -17.45 -11.38 3.99
C LYS A 206 -17.14 -12.26 2.77
N GLY A 207 -17.11 -13.58 2.98
CA GLY A 207 -16.85 -14.56 1.93
C GLY A 207 -15.41 -14.57 1.43
N GLN A 208 -14.48 -13.80 2.04
CA GLN A 208 -13.10 -13.75 1.65
C GLN A 208 -12.22 -14.59 2.59
N SER A 209 -11.14 -15.13 2.03
CA SER A 209 -10.04 -15.75 2.78
C SER A 209 -8.87 -14.78 2.88
N HIS A 210 -7.64 -15.27 2.92
CA HIS A 210 -6.43 -14.43 3.00
C HIS A 210 -6.25 -13.44 1.84
N VAL A 211 -6.69 -13.80 0.63
CA VAL A 211 -6.68 -12.91 -0.53
C VAL A 211 -8.03 -12.21 -0.63
N LEU A 212 -8.05 -10.90 -0.47
CA LEU A 212 -9.26 -10.08 -0.47
C LEU A 212 -9.62 -9.62 -1.88
N ARG A 213 -10.27 -10.49 -2.66
CA ARG A 213 -10.66 -10.18 -4.03
C ARG A 213 -11.66 -9.03 -4.14
N THR A 214 -12.39 -8.75 -3.07
CA THR A 214 -13.28 -7.58 -2.95
C THR A 214 -12.53 -6.23 -2.97
N LEU A 215 -11.19 -6.26 -2.84
CA LEU A 215 -10.31 -5.10 -2.91
C LEU A 215 -9.40 -5.11 -4.14
N GLU A 216 -9.73 -5.94 -5.15
CA GLU A 216 -9.03 -6.01 -6.43
C GLU A 216 -9.87 -5.37 -7.55
N GLY A 217 -9.22 -4.92 -8.64
CA GLY A 217 -9.91 -4.32 -9.79
C GLY A 217 -10.75 -3.11 -9.39
N ASP A 218 -12.03 -3.09 -9.76
CA ASP A 218 -12.97 -2.01 -9.40
C ASP A 218 -13.18 -1.91 -7.88
N GLY A 219 -13.04 -3.00 -7.15
CA GLY A 219 -13.14 -3.01 -5.69
C GLY A 219 -12.00 -2.28 -4.98
N SER A 220 -10.89 -2.04 -5.66
CA SER A 220 -9.77 -1.25 -5.12
C SER A 220 -10.15 0.21 -4.87
N ALA A 221 -11.23 0.71 -5.46
CA ALA A 221 -11.76 2.05 -5.19
C ALA A 221 -11.95 2.32 -3.69
N ARG A 222 -12.36 1.29 -2.91
CA ARG A 222 -12.53 1.40 -1.45
C ARG A 222 -11.22 1.73 -0.73
N LEU A 223 -10.09 1.12 -1.14
CA LEU A 223 -8.77 1.44 -0.58
C LEU A 223 -8.43 2.91 -0.79
N PHE A 224 -8.74 3.45 -1.98
CA PHE A 224 -8.48 4.85 -2.29
C PHE A 224 -9.42 5.82 -1.58
N ASP A 225 -10.70 5.44 -1.37
CA ASP A 225 -11.65 6.24 -0.60
C ASP A 225 -11.16 6.42 0.84
N GLU A 226 -10.75 5.33 1.50
CA GLU A 226 -10.21 5.34 2.85
C GLU A 226 -8.88 6.11 2.97
N ILE A 227 -8.00 5.95 1.97
CA ILE A 227 -6.76 6.72 1.85
C ILE A 227 -7.06 8.21 1.71
N ALA A 228 -8.07 8.59 0.92
CA ALA A 228 -8.45 9.99 0.74
C ALA A 228 -9.01 10.63 2.02
N GLU A 229 -9.72 9.87 2.86
CA GLU A 229 -10.24 10.34 4.15
C GLU A 229 -9.14 10.77 5.13
N ALA A 230 -7.94 10.19 5.01
CA ALA A 230 -6.81 10.56 5.87
C ALA A 230 -6.47 12.06 5.82
N ARG A 231 -6.75 12.73 4.73
CA ARG A 231 -6.57 14.18 4.56
C ARG A 231 -7.55 15.01 5.34
N HIS A 232 -8.69 14.44 5.70
CA HIS A 232 -9.75 15.07 6.47
C HIS A 232 -9.74 14.66 7.95
N GLY A 233 -8.61 14.11 8.44
CA GLY A 233 -8.46 13.68 9.83
C GLY A 233 -9.20 12.38 10.15
N CYS A 234 -9.36 11.47 9.17
CA CYS A 234 -9.92 10.14 9.35
C CYS A 234 -11.34 10.10 9.92
N GLY A 235 -12.17 11.05 9.54
CA GLY A 235 -13.53 11.15 10.08
C GLY A 235 -13.61 11.69 11.51
N LYS A 236 -12.54 12.29 12.04
CA LYS A 236 -12.67 13.13 13.23
C LYS A 236 -13.54 14.34 12.91
N ALA A 237 -14.65 14.48 13.61
CA ALA A 237 -15.37 15.74 13.60
C ALA A 237 -14.37 16.86 13.97
N PRO A 238 -14.40 18.02 13.30
CA PRO A 238 -13.60 19.15 13.71
C PRO A 238 -13.95 19.47 15.18
N ARG A 239 -12.94 19.59 16.02
CA ARG A 239 -13.11 20.01 17.42
C ARG A 239 -13.51 21.46 17.47
#